data_c6228b447813b51311ca89b5258bd497
#
_entry.id   c6228b447813b51311ca89b5258bd497
#
_cell.length_a   1.000
_cell.length_b   1.000
_cell.length_c   1.000
_cell.angle_alpha   90.00
_cell.angle_beta   90.00
_cell.angle_gamma   90.00
#
_symmetry.space_group_name_H-M   'P 1'
#
loop_
_entity.id
_entity.type
_entity.pdbx_description
1 polymer ?
#
loop_
_entity_poly.entity_id
_entity_poly.type
_entity_poly.pdbx_seq_one_letter_code
_entity_poly.pdbx_strand_id
1 'polypeptide(L)'
;MIREVDLVSYLPPFMQSYKEPVAALEAENPEFSLMWSATDRCLRNRFISTADEYGISRFEKMLKIYPTADDTLESRRSRVQSKWFNTIPYTWKVLLQKLLVLCGDSDFEVTGDFKTGYTLY
;
A
#
# COMPACT_ATOMS: atom_id res chain seq x y z
N MET A 1 4.31 -10.20 6.79
CA MET A 1 4.61 -11.16 7.88
C MET A 1 6.13 -11.29 7.95
N ILE A 2 6.75 -10.75 8.98
CA ILE A 2 8.21 -10.80 9.13
C ILE A 2 8.55 -12.21 9.61
N ARG A 3 9.45 -12.87 8.91
CA ARG A 3 9.93 -14.22 9.29
C ARG A 3 10.97 -14.06 10.40
N GLU A 4 10.82 -14.80 11.45
CA GLU A 4 11.87 -14.92 12.48
C GLU A 4 13.08 -15.64 11.85
N VAL A 5 14.26 -15.08 12.04
CA VAL A 5 15.51 -15.59 11.46
C VAL A 5 16.33 -16.21 12.56
N ASP A 6 16.60 -17.49 12.42
CA ASP A 6 17.53 -18.23 13.25
C ASP A 6 18.51 -18.97 12.35
N LEU A 7 19.65 -18.35 12.09
CA LEU A 7 20.66 -18.88 11.18
C LEU A 7 21.34 -20.13 11.78
N VAL A 8 21.41 -20.23 13.11
CA VAL A 8 22.00 -21.39 13.78
C VAL A 8 21.24 -22.68 13.46
N SER A 9 19.91 -22.58 13.30
CA SER A 9 19.06 -23.73 12.95
C SER A 9 19.38 -24.35 11.59
N TYR A 10 20.01 -23.59 10.69
CA TYR A 10 20.43 -24.08 9.37
C TYR A 10 21.76 -24.81 9.38
N LEU A 11 22.53 -24.73 10.48
CA LEU A 11 23.75 -25.52 10.60
C LEU A 11 23.45 -27.00 10.77
N PRO A 12 24.29 -27.89 10.18
CA PRO A 12 24.25 -29.31 10.48
C PRO A 12 24.39 -29.57 12.00
N PRO A 13 23.70 -30.55 12.57
CA PRO A 13 23.69 -30.78 14.02
C PRO A 13 25.06 -30.88 14.66
N PHE A 14 26.05 -31.47 13.96
CA PHE A 14 27.42 -31.61 14.45
C PHE A 14 28.15 -30.26 14.57
N MET A 15 27.76 -29.23 13.76
CA MET A 15 28.38 -27.92 13.80
C MET A 15 27.75 -27.00 14.83
N GLN A 16 26.53 -27.27 15.29
CA GLN A 16 25.84 -26.49 16.32
C GLN A 16 26.50 -26.55 17.69
N SER A 17 27.42 -27.50 17.88
CA SER A 17 28.22 -27.62 19.11
C SER A 17 29.50 -26.76 19.11
N TYR A 18 29.90 -26.21 17.96
CA TYR A 18 31.09 -25.36 17.86
C TYR A 18 30.77 -23.91 18.15
N LYS A 19 31.52 -23.31 19.08
CA LYS A 19 31.25 -21.94 19.58
C LYS A 19 31.45 -20.86 18.52
N GLU A 20 32.49 -20.99 17.70
CA GLU A 20 32.87 -19.97 16.74
C GLU A 20 31.81 -19.77 15.62
N PRO A 21 31.38 -20.84 14.90
CA PRO A 21 30.37 -20.68 13.87
C PRO A 21 29.00 -20.26 14.42
N VAL A 22 28.65 -20.74 15.62
CA VAL A 22 27.39 -20.36 16.28
C VAL A 22 27.41 -18.88 16.63
N ALA A 23 28.48 -18.37 17.27
CA ALA A 23 28.62 -16.96 17.62
C ALA A 23 28.61 -16.05 16.39
N ALA A 24 29.24 -16.47 15.29
CA ALA A 24 29.20 -15.71 14.04
C ALA A 24 27.76 -15.59 13.50
N LEU A 25 27.01 -16.68 13.44
CA LEU A 25 25.63 -16.66 12.92
C LEU A 25 24.66 -15.95 13.85
N GLU A 26 24.85 -16.05 15.18
CA GLU A 26 24.07 -15.27 16.15
C GLU A 26 24.29 -13.77 15.95
N ALA A 27 25.52 -13.35 15.67
CA ALA A 27 25.83 -11.94 15.38
C ALA A 27 25.22 -11.45 14.07
N GLU A 28 25.02 -12.33 13.09
CA GLU A 28 24.40 -12.00 11.78
C GLU A 28 22.86 -12.01 11.83
N ASN A 29 22.23 -12.70 12.75
CA ASN A 29 20.76 -12.79 12.87
C ASN A 29 20.05 -11.43 12.81
N PRO A 30 20.50 -10.36 13.53
CA PRO A 30 19.88 -9.05 13.48
C PRO A 30 19.89 -8.43 12.09
N GLU A 31 20.99 -8.60 11.34
CA GLU A 31 21.14 -8.05 9.98
C GLU A 31 20.16 -8.72 9.00
N PHE A 32 20.01 -10.04 9.08
CA PHE A 32 19.00 -10.75 8.28
C PHE A 32 17.58 -10.37 8.66
N SER A 33 17.30 -10.10 9.93
CA SER A 33 16.00 -9.60 10.38
C SER A 33 15.71 -8.21 9.83
N LEU A 34 16.71 -7.32 9.79
CA LEU A 34 16.62 -6.01 9.15
C LEU A 34 16.38 -6.13 7.64
N MET A 35 17.06 -7.03 6.97
CA MET A 35 16.88 -7.29 5.54
C MET A 35 15.44 -7.77 5.23
N TRP A 36 14.88 -8.66 6.05
CA TRP A 36 13.48 -9.09 5.91
C TRP A 36 12.50 -7.95 6.13
N SER A 37 12.74 -7.11 7.14
CA SER A 37 11.93 -5.92 7.41
C SER A 37 11.94 -4.94 6.25
N ALA A 38 13.11 -4.70 5.67
CA ALA A 38 13.28 -3.84 4.50
C ALA A 38 12.55 -4.42 3.27
N THR A 39 12.63 -5.73 3.07
CA THR A 39 11.94 -6.42 1.97
C THR A 39 10.42 -6.33 2.11
N ASP A 40 9.87 -6.58 3.31
CA ASP A 40 8.45 -6.46 3.60
C ASP A 40 7.96 -5.01 3.39
N ARG A 41 8.72 -4.03 3.84
CA ARG A 41 8.42 -2.62 3.60
C ARG A 41 8.44 -2.27 2.11
N CYS A 42 9.40 -2.78 1.36
CA CYS A 42 9.47 -2.60 -0.08
C CYS A 42 8.24 -3.19 -0.78
N LEU A 43 7.80 -4.38 -0.36
CA LEU A 43 6.61 -5.04 -0.88
C LEU A 43 5.34 -4.24 -0.57
N ARG A 44 5.16 -3.78 0.66
CA ARG A 44 4.00 -2.96 1.06
C ARG A 44 3.94 -1.66 0.28
N ASN A 45 5.08 -1.04 0.03
CA ASN A 45 5.17 0.23 -0.70
C ASN A 45 4.89 0.11 -2.20
N ARG A 46 4.65 -1.10 -2.71
CA ARG A 46 4.17 -1.33 -4.08
C ARG A 46 2.68 -1.07 -4.25
N PHE A 47 1.91 -1.13 -3.17
CA PHE A 47 0.47 -0.97 -3.20
C PHE A 47 0.05 0.28 -2.45
N ILE A 48 -0.78 1.11 -3.07
CA ILE A 48 -1.26 2.38 -2.49
C ILE A 48 -1.96 2.14 -1.15
N SER A 49 -2.72 1.05 -1.02
CA SER A 49 -3.48 0.71 0.18
C SER A 49 -2.61 0.40 1.40
N THR A 50 -1.41 -0.16 1.20
CA THR A 50 -0.51 -0.61 2.27
C THR A 50 0.77 0.22 2.39
N ALA A 51 0.97 1.17 1.47
CA ALA A 51 2.16 2.00 1.43
C ALA A 51 2.28 2.87 2.69
N ASP A 52 3.51 2.98 3.20
CA ASP A 52 3.88 3.93 4.23
C ASP A 52 4.01 5.36 3.68
N GLU A 53 4.37 6.31 4.52
CA GLU A 53 4.54 7.71 4.12
C GLU A 53 5.56 7.88 2.97
N TYR A 54 6.65 7.13 3.01
CA TYR A 54 7.65 7.13 1.95
C TYR A 54 7.08 6.60 0.62
N GLY A 55 6.34 5.48 0.69
CA GLY A 55 5.66 4.90 -0.48
C GLY A 55 4.65 5.86 -1.09
N ILE A 56 3.79 6.48 -0.27
CA ILE A 56 2.80 7.45 -0.74
C ILE A 56 3.48 8.68 -1.36
N SER A 57 4.57 9.20 -0.78
CA SER A 57 5.29 10.34 -1.35
C SER A 57 5.84 10.05 -2.76
N ARG A 58 6.20 8.81 -3.06
CA ARG A 58 6.61 8.40 -4.40
C ARG A 58 5.45 8.43 -5.40
N PHE A 59 4.28 7.93 -5.00
CA PHE A 59 3.07 8.00 -5.82
C PHE A 59 2.64 9.46 -6.05
N GLU A 60 2.71 10.30 -5.03
CA GLU A 60 2.41 11.73 -5.15
C GLU A 60 3.31 12.42 -6.18
N LYS A 61 4.61 12.15 -6.13
CA LYS A 61 5.57 12.68 -7.12
C LYS A 61 5.21 12.23 -8.55
N MET A 62 4.88 10.96 -8.75
CA MET A 62 4.49 10.44 -10.07
C MET A 62 3.20 11.09 -10.58
N LEU A 63 2.24 11.35 -9.69
CA LEU A 63 0.95 11.95 -10.03
C LEU A 63 0.95 13.48 -9.99
N LYS A 64 2.08 14.11 -9.64
CA LYS A 64 2.19 15.56 -9.44
C LYS A 64 1.16 16.08 -8.44
N ILE A 65 1.05 15.40 -7.31
CA ILE A 65 0.22 15.80 -6.16
C ILE A 65 1.15 16.42 -5.13
N TYR A 66 0.79 17.59 -4.64
CA TYR A 66 1.56 18.28 -3.60
C TYR A 66 0.76 18.21 -2.30
N PRO A 67 1.23 17.46 -1.29
CA PRO A 67 0.57 17.40 0.01
C PRO A 67 0.74 18.71 0.77
N THR A 68 -0.25 19.04 1.60
CA THR A 68 -0.18 20.15 2.54
C THR A 68 0.41 19.64 3.87
N ALA A 69 1.00 20.52 4.67
CA ALA A 69 1.64 20.16 5.94
C ALA A 69 0.69 19.48 6.95
N ASP A 70 -0.61 19.80 6.87
CA ASP A 70 -1.66 19.28 7.76
C ASP A 70 -2.31 18.00 7.25
N ASP A 71 -1.88 17.49 6.08
CA ASP A 71 -2.46 16.28 5.49
C ASP A 71 -2.06 15.02 6.27
N THR A 72 -3.03 14.26 6.74
CA THR A 72 -2.79 12.94 7.34
C THR A 72 -2.39 11.92 6.27
N LEU A 73 -1.67 10.86 6.67
CA LEU A 73 -1.29 9.79 5.75
C LEU A 73 -2.51 9.16 5.05
N GLU A 74 -3.63 9.05 5.75
CA GLU A 74 -4.86 8.47 5.24
C GLU A 74 -5.51 9.37 4.18
N SER A 75 -5.56 10.68 4.41
CA SER A 75 -6.02 11.68 3.43
C SER A 75 -5.14 11.67 2.17
N ARG A 76 -3.82 11.63 2.33
CA ARG A 76 -2.86 11.54 1.24
C ARG A 76 -3.06 10.27 0.42
N ARG A 77 -3.25 9.12 1.09
CA ARG A 77 -3.52 7.83 0.45
C ARG A 77 -4.82 7.87 -0.35
N SER A 78 -5.89 8.39 0.21
CA SER A 78 -7.18 8.54 -0.47
C SER A 78 -7.09 9.41 -1.72
N ARG A 79 -6.37 10.54 -1.64
CA ARG A 79 -6.13 11.44 -2.78
C ARG A 79 -5.34 10.79 -3.89
N VAL A 80 -4.26 10.06 -3.55
CA VAL A 80 -3.47 9.28 -4.51
C VAL A 80 -4.32 8.20 -5.16
N GLN A 81 -5.11 7.47 -4.37
CA GLN A 81 -5.98 6.40 -4.85
C GLN A 81 -7.05 6.94 -5.81
N SER A 82 -7.70 8.05 -5.46
CA SER A 82 -8.70 8.70 -6.33
C SER A 82 -8.09 9.11 -7.66
N LYS A 83 -6.89 9.67 -7.66
CA LYS A 83 -6.23 10.12 -8.90
C LYS A 83 -5.67 8.96 -9.72
N TRP A 84 -5.18 7.90 -9.07
CA TRP A 84 -4.66 6.71 -9.75
C TRP A 84 -5.77 5.93 -10.47
N PHE A 85 -6.91 5.77 -9.81
CA PHE A 85 -8.06 5.07 -10.35
C PHE A 85 -9.08 6.00 -11.06
N ASN A 86 -8.64 7.20 -11.42
CA ASN A 86 -9.52 8.16 -12.12
C ASN A 86 -9.75 7.76 -13.57
N THR A 87 -10.46 6.66 -13.75
CA THR A 87 -11.01 6.23 -15.03
C THR A 87 -12.37 6.89 -15.24
N ILE A 88 -12.58 7.41 -16.45
CA ILE A 88 -13.89 7.92 -16.86
C ILE A 88 -14.89 6.76 -16.78
N PRO A 89 -16.01 6.89 -16.05
CA PRO A 89 -17.01 5.83 -15.99
C PRO A 89 -17.74 5.71 -17.33
N TYR A 90 -17.46 4.65 -18.07
CA TYR A 90 -18.12 4.38 -19.37
C TYR A 90 -19.49 3.72 -19.22
N THR A 91 -19.84 3.17 -18.07
CA THR A 91 -21.11 2.51 -17.80
C THR A 91 -21.81 3.13 -16.59
N TRP A 92 -23.13 3.14 -16.64
CA TRP A 92 -23.99 3.59 -15.55
C TRP A 92 -23.65 2.93 -14.20
N LYS A 93 -23.42 1.62 -14.23
CA LYS A 93 -23.04 0.85 -13.04
C LYS A 93 -21.72 1.33 -12.41
N VAL A 94 -20.72 1.60 -13.22
CA VAL A 94 -19.41 2.09 -12.76
C VAL A 94 -19.53 3.52 -12.26
N LEU A 95 -20.37 4.36 -12.86
CA LEU A 95 -20.65 5.71 -12.36
C LEU A 95 -21.29 5.66 -10.98
N LEU A 96 -22.32 4.83 -10.78
CA LEU A 96 -22.97 4.66 -9.48
C LEU A 96 -21.98 4.17 -8.40
N GLN A 97 -21.16 3.18 -8.73
CA GLN A 97 -20.13 2.70 -7.80
C GLN A 97 -19.13 3.80 -7.41
N LYS A 98 -18.72 4.62 -8.37
CA LYS A 98 -17.78 5.71 -8.12
C LYS A 98 -18.41 6.80 -7.24
N LEU A 99 -19.68 7.14 -7.49
CA LEU A 99 -20.42 8.08 -6.66
C LEU A 99 -20.62 7.55 -5.22
N LEU A 100 -20.93 6.27 -5.08
CA LEU A 100 -21.06 5.64 -3.76
C LEU A 100 -19.75 5.73 -2.95
N VAL A 101 -18.60 5.51 -3.59
CA VAL A 101 -17.29 5.63 -2.95
C VAL A 101 -16.96 7.07 -2.57
N LEU A 102 -17.37 8.04 -3.38
CA LEU A 102 -17.09 9.47 -3.13
C LEU A 102 -18.00 10.08 -2.09
N CYS A 103 -19.28 9.73 -2.11
CA CYS A 103 -20.28 10.28 -1.19
C CYS A 103 -20.36 9.50 0.14
N GLY A 104 -19.80 8.28 0.19
CA GLY A 104 -19.76 7.44 1.40
C GLY A 104 -21.12 6.86 1.80
N ASP A 105 -22.21 7.34 1.23
CA ASP A 105 -23.58 6.93 1.54
C ASP A 105 -24.45 6.97 0.28
N SER A 106 -25.65 6.36 0.32
CA SER A 106 -26.59 6.34 -0.79
C SER A 106 -27.45 7.61 -0.91
N ASP A 107 -26.99 8.73 -0.37
CA ASP A 107 -27.69 10.02 -0.36
C ASP A 107 -27.65 10.79 -1.69
N PHE A 108 -27.38 10.09 -2.79
CA PHE A 108 -27.44 10.67 -4.13
C PHE A 108 -28.45 9.96 -5.00
N GLU A 109 -29.20 10.72 -5.77
CA GLU A 109 -30.09 10.22 -6.81
C GLU A 109 -29.54 10.60 -8.18
N VAL A 110 -29.34 9.59 -9.03
CA VAL A 110 -28.87 9.82 -10.39
C VAL A 110 -29.99 9.47 -11.35
N THR A 111 -30.61 10.49 -11.94
CA THR A 111 -31.63 10.34 -12.97
C THR A 111 -31.00 10.51 -14.35
N GLY A 112 -31.25 9.56 -15.25
CA GLY A 112 -30.77 9.63 -16.63
C GLY A 112 -31.95 9.67 -17.60
N ASP A 113 -32.02 10.72 -18.40
CA ASP A 113 -32.90 10.73 -19.57
C ASP A 113 -32.10 10.30 -20.80
N PHE A 114 -32.30 9.05 -21.21
CA PHE A 114 -31.57 8.45 -22.33
C PHE A 114 -31.96 9.05 -23.69
N LYS A 115 -32.96 9.93 -23.75
CA LYS A 115 -33.41 10.57 -24.99
C LYS A 115 -32.81 11.96 -25.24
N THR A 116 -32.47 12.68 -24.16
CA THR A 116 -32.03 14.09 -24.27
C THR A 116 -30.62 14.35 -23.73
N GLY A 117 -29.97 13.35 -23.17
CA GLY A 117 -28.64 13.47 -22.55
C GLY A 117 -28.66 13.22 -21.04
N TYR A 118 -27.47 13.25 -20.44
CA TYR A 118 -27.31 13.00 -19.00
C TYR A 118 -27.29 14.33 -18.26
N THR A 119 -28.20 14.51 -17.29
CA THR A 119 -28.16 15.60 -16.37
C THR A 119 -27.81 15.05 -14.97
N LEU A 120 -26.78 15.60 -14.33
CA LEU A 120 -26.41 15.30 -12.96
C LEU A 120 -26.91 16.44 -12.06
N TYR A 121 -27.63 16.11 -11.02
CA TYR A 121 -28.06 17.04 -9.98
C TYR A 121 -27.47 16.61 -8.63
#